data_29d0298f3a18afdba99b0f3fc53813b6
#
_entry.id   29d0298f3a18afdba99b0f3fc53813b6
#
_cell.length_a   1.000
_cell.length_b   1.000
_cell.length_c   1.000
_cell.angle_alpha   90.00
_cell.angle_beta   90.00
_cell.angle_gamma   90.00
#
_symmetry.space_group_name_H-M   'P 1'
#
loop_
_entity.id
_entity.type
_entity.pdbx_description
1 polymer ?
#
loop_
_entity_poly.entity_id
_entity_poly.type
_entity_poly.pdbx_seq_one_letter_code
_entity_poly.pdbx_strand_id
1 'polypeptide(L)'
;MQINIIETDHEQIENYINGHASNGHEIFGPIPYEDGYIFRVYAPNADQMFIKGDFTNWENHQMSKNPEYGYFYIYENAKIGDFYKLIVVKDGNWVEHTDPFARAMDHEGDFASLIVDENYNFNDDEFVKNRSKNFDKPMNIYEIHIGSWLRYGQNVNFLDIVDKLIVHVKEMNYTHVEIMPVTEYPFYPSWGYQSTGFFATSSRYGRPDDFKKFVDILHQNGIGVILDLVAVHFANDYYGLKTFDGTHLYESPYEGLTYSEWGSINFDYSKGHVRSFMKSSFAYWIEKFHLDGIRVDAVSYMIYYNGNENRGVHEDNIKFISDLNKTLAKKYPNVMLIAEDSSSYPLVTNKNSDQGLGFDYKWDMGWMNDTIKYFEVDSFNRSMYHNKITFSMFYFYNERFLLPLSHDEVVHLKKPMINKMNGDYENRFKQLKVLNTYQMTHPGKKLNFMGNEIATFDEWNENESINWDIKNYPVHDDFNRFIKDLNCIYKNNSAFFANDYDENGFEWIIVDDANTSVFAYERRAENSRFLVVLNMANMYHGGYEFAYDEDLIFVEKINSFNPKYGGAKNDYREIEIRKGEVLRLELWEYEAAVFEILKKDEKTN
;
A
#
# COMPACT_ATOMS: atom_id res chain seq x y z
N MET A 1 -39.92 4.75 30.46
CA MET A 1 -38.85 3.84 30.90
C MET A 1 -38.01 3.28 29.75
N GLN A 2 -38.15 3.84 28.54
CA GLN A 2 -37.38 3.45 27.34
C GLN A 2 -36.10 4.26 27.11
N ILE A 3 -35.85 5.30 27.92
CA ILE A 3 -34.77 6.29 27.66
C ILE A 3 -33.37 5.75 27.96
N ASN A 4 -33.21 4.78 28.87
CA ASN A 4 -31.88 4.34 29.33
C ASN A 4 -31.14 3.35 28.41
N ILE A 5 -31.76 2.84 27.36
CA ILE A 5 -31.11 1.85 26.46
C ILE A 5 -30.56 2.52 25.20
N ILE A 6 -31.07 3.70 24.86
CA ILE A 6 -30.62 4.49 23.70
C ILE A 6 -29.35 5.28 24.05
N GLU A 7 -29.10 5.54 25.33
CA GLU A 7 -27.83 6.12 25.79
C GLU A 7 -26.77 5.02 25.88
N THR A 8 -25.59 5.32 25.34
CA THR A 8 -24.44 4.40 25.40
C THR A 8 -23.78 4.47 26.79
N ASP A 9 -22.92 3.49 27.08
CA ASP A 9 -22.13 3.45 28.30
C ASP A 9 -21.23 4.68 28.42
N HIS A 10 -21.26 5.35 29.56
CA HIS A 10 -20.48 6.55 29.87
C HIS A 10 -18.98 6.33 29.65
N GLU A 11 -18.42 5.19 30.07
CA GLU A 11 -17.02 4.84 29.93
C GLU A 11 -16.60 4.76 28.44
N GLN A 12 -17.44 4.21 27.58
CA GLN A 12 -17.17 4.12 26.14
C GLN A 12 -17.11 5.51 25.50
N ILE A 13 -18.02 6.40 25.87
CA ILE A 13 -18.02 7.79 25.37
C ILE A 13 -16.80 8.55 25.87
N GLU A 14 -16.44 8.45 27.14
CA GLU A 14 -15.24 9.09 27.69
C GLU A 14 -13.98 8.59 27.00
N ASN A 15 -13.86 7.29 26.78
CA ASN A 15 -12.74 6.71 26.05
C ASN A 15 -12.66 7.25 24.62
N TYR A 16 -13.81 7.43 23.94
CA TYR A 16 -13.85 8.02 22.61
C TYR A 16 -13.41 9.49 22.63
N ILE A 17 -13.95 10.31 23.50
CA ILE A 17 -13.63 11.74 23.61
C ILE A 17 -12.15 11.95 23.94
N ASN A 18 -11.57 11.09 24.79
CA ASN A 18 -10.19 11.20 25.25
C ASN A 18 -9.15 10.59 24.29
N GLY A 19 -9.58 9.96 23.20
CA GLY A 19 -8.66 9.42 22.19
C GLY A 19 -8.20 7.98 22.46
N HIS A 20 -8.90 7.25 23.33
CA HIS A 20 -8.54 5.88 23.72
C HIS A 20 -9.34 4.79 22.99
N ALA A 21 -10.48 5.14 22.38
CA ALA A 21 -11.32 4.18 21.67
C ALA A 21 -10.75 3.81 20.28
N SER A 22 -10.94 2.53 19.91
CA SER A 22 -10.72 2.01 18.55
C SER A 22 -11.97 1.28 18.02
N ASN A 23 -13.12 1.49 18.68
CA ASN A 23 -14.41 0.88 18.34
C ASN A 23 -15.51 1.94 18.20
N GLY A 24 -15.17 3.18 17.83
CA GLY A 24 -16.14 4.26 17.64
C GLY A 24 -17.26 3.90 16.65
N HIS A 25 -16.99 3.03 15.70
CA HIS A 25 -17.99 2.51 14.77
C HIS A 25 -19.05 1.60 15.42
N GLU A 26 -18.83 1.11 16.62
CA GLU A 26 -19.84 0.39 17.42
C GLU A 26 -20.66 1.34 18.33
N ILE A 27 -20.17 2.58 18.48
CA ILE A 27 -20.77 3.60 19.34
C ILE A 27 -21.59 4.60 18.52
N PHE A 28 -21.06 5.03 17.37
CA PHE A 28 -21.62 6.07 16.51
C PHE A 28 -22.03 5.54 15.13
N GLY A 29 -22.91 6.30 14.47
CA GLY A 29 -23.53 5.92 13.21
C GLY A 29 -24.84 5.14 13.42
N PRO A 30 -25.32 4.39 12.42
CA PRO A 30 -26.50 3.57 12.49
C PRO A 30 -26.20 2.25 13.23
N ILE A 31 -26.75 2.10 14.43
CA ILE A 31 -26.58 0.90 15.29
C ILE A 31 -27.89 0.11 15.26
N PRO A 32 -27.90 -1.17 14.82
CA PRO A 32 -29.10 -2.00 14.83
C PRO A 32 -29.69 -2.12 16.25
N TYR A 33 -30.98 -1.91 16.37
CA TYR A 33 -31.69 -2.01 17.65
C TYR A 33 -33.16 -2.37 17.40
N GLU A 34 -33.64 -3.45 18.05
CA GLU A 34 -34.99 -3.99 17.87
C GLU A 34 -35.33 -4.19 16.37
N ASP A 35 -36.37 -3.54 15.86
CA ASP A 35 -36.82 -3.59 14.48
C ASP A 35 -36.37 -2.38 13.63
N GLY A 36 -35.41 -1.58 14.14
CA GLY A 36 -34.88 -0.38 13.50
C GLY A 36 -33.44 -0.10 13.86
N TYR A 37 -33.11 1.18 13.94
CA TYR A 37 -31.74 1.66 14.21
C TYR A 37 -31.71 2.80 15.21
N ILE A 38 -30.71 2.80 16.08
CA ILE A 38 -30.31 3.97 16.87
C ILE A 38 -29.23 4.69 16.08
N PHE A 39 -29.44 5.97 15.79
CA PHE A 39 -28.43 6.86 15.20
C PHE A 39 -27.77 7.68 16.30
N ARG A 40 -26.44 7.64 16.41
CA ARG A 40 -25.67 8.47 17.34
C ARG A 40 -24.61 9.24 16.59
N VAL A 41 -24.49 10.54 16.93
CA VAL A 41 -23.58 11.46 16.25
C VAL A 41 -22.88 12.35 17.26
N TYR A 42 -21.55 12.38 17.24
CA TYR A 42 -20.75 13.28 18.07
C TYR A 42 -20.66 14.66 17.41
N ALA A 43 -21.29 15.67 18.04
CA ALA A 43 -21.36 17.03 17.55
C ALA A 43 -21.54 18.03 18.72
N PRO A 44 -20.52 18.15 19.61
CA PRO A 44 -20.67 18.83 20.90
C PRO A 44 -21.07 20.30 20.78
N ASN A 45 -20.67 20.97 19.72
CA ASN A 45 -20.88 22.41 19.52
C ASN A 45 -22.16 22.73 18.72
N ALA A 46 -22.81 21.73 18.12
CA ALA A 46 -24.09 21.94 17.43
C ALA A 46 -25.19 22.36 18.42
N ASP A 47 -26.03 23.30 18.00
CA ASP A 47 -27.18 23.75 18.81
C ASP A 47 -28.32 22.74 18.74
N GLN A 48 -28.61 22.24 17.53
CA GLN A 48 -29.59 21.21 17.26
C GLN A 48 -29.09 20.27 16.14
N MET A 49 -29.61 19.05 16.12
CA MET A 49 -29.44 18.13 15.01
C MET A 49 -30.77 17.49 14.63
N PHE A 50 -30.90 17.19 13.34
CA PHE A 50 -32.01 16.45 12.78
C PHE A 50 -31.48 15.33 11.90
N ILE A 51 -32.29 14.28 11.76
CA ILE A 51 -32.11 13.22 10.76
C ILE A 51 -33.29 13.25 9.80
N LYS A 52 -33.04 12.98 8.52
CA LYS A 52 -34.04 12.75 7.50
C LYS A 52 -33.61 11.60 6.60
N GLY A 53 -34.57 10.86 6.04
CA GLY A 53 -34.28 9.75 5.16
C GLY A 53 -35.55 9.06 4.68
N ASP A 54 -35.41 7.91 4.01
CA ASP A 54 -36.54 7.15 3.49
C ASP A 54 -37.53 6.79 4.59
N PHE A 55 -37.03 6.44 5.79
CA PHE A 55 -37.83 6.09 6.96
C PHE A 55 -38.60 7.28 7.60
N THR A 56 -38.24 8.51 7.27
CA THR A 56 -38.97 9.73 7.70
C THR A 56 -39.75 10.37 6.57
N ASN A 57 -39.83 9.74 5.38
CA ASN A 57 -40.30 10.38 4.13
C ASN A 57 -39.55 11.69 3.82
N TRP A 58 -38.28 11.78 4.19
CA TRP A 58 -37.39 12.93 4.05
C TRP A 58 -37.83 14.17 4.86
N GLU A 59 -38.70 14.00 5.86
CA GLU A 59 -39.03 15.02 6.85
C GLU A 59 -37.94 15.06 7.95
N ASN A 60 -37.71 16.26 8.52
CA ASN A 60 -36.71 16.45 9.54
C ASN A 60 -37.18 15.96 10.91
N HIS A 61 -36.59 14.89 11.43
CA HIS A 61 -36.83 14.40 12.78
C HIS A 61 -35.74 14.90 13.72
N GLN A 62 -36.12 15.63 14.78
CA GLN A 62 -35.18 16.22 15.73
C GLN A 62 -34.53 15.15 16.63
N MET A 63 -33.20 15.14 16.69
CA MET A 63 -32.44 14.28 17.57
C MET A 63 -32.35 14.86 19.00
N SER A 64 -32.32 13.99 20.00
CA SER A 64 -32.08 14.36 21.40
C SER A 64 -30.58 14.57 21.62
N LYS A 65 -30.20 15.61 22.39
CA LYS A 65 -28.80 15.87 22.77
C LYS A 65 -28.52 15.32 24.17
N ASN A 66 -27.42 14.56 24.30
CA ASN A 66 -26.84 14.33 25.63
C ASN A 66 -25.96 15.54 25.99
N PRO A 67 -26.33 16.34 26.99
CA PRO A 67 -25.65 17.60 27.31
C PRO A 67 -24.30 17.41 28.00
N GLU A 68 -24.06 16.23 28.62
CA GLU A 68 -22.84 15.92 29.37
C GLU A 68 -21.68 15.63 28.40
N TYR A 69 -21.95 14.84 27.33
CA TYR A 69 -20.93 14.38 26.41
C TYR A 69 -21.02 15.00 25.01
N GLY A 70 -22.10 15.72 24.70
CA GLY A 70 -22.23 16.48 23.45
C GLY A 70 -22.51 15.64 22.22
N TYR A 71 -23.07 14.41 22.37
CA TYR A 71 -23.57 13.65 21.24
C TYR A 71 -25.08 13.77 21.10
N PHE A 72 -25.55 13.54 19.87
CA PHE A 72 -26.98 13.48 19.55
C PHE A 72 -27.38 12.06 19.24
N TYR A 73 -28.66 11.71 19.51
CA TYR A 73 -29.20 10.39 19.30
C TYR A 73 -30.68 10.38 19.00
N ILE A 74 -31.13 9.41 18.22
CA ILE A 74 -32.54 9.12 17.94
C ILE A 74 -32.70 7.65 17.58
N TYR A 75 -33.87 7.07 17.87
CA TYR A 75 -34.29 5.79 17.33
C TYR A 75 -35.27 6.01 16.18
N GLU A 76 -35.08 5.30 15.08
CA GLU A 76 -35.97 5.32 13.91
C GLU A 76 -36.22 3.88 13.42
N ASN A 77 -37.43 3.65 12.90
CA ASN A 77 -37.80 2.37 12.28
C ASN A 77 -37.23 2.30 10.85
N ALA A 78 -35.93 2.47 10.74
CA ALA A 78 -35.18 2.43 9.49
C ALA A 78 -34.83 0.99 9.11
N LYS A 79 -34.53 0.75 7.84
CA LYS A 79 -34.25 -0.58 7.28
C LYS A 79 -32.97 -0.59 6.45
N ILE A 80 -32.42 -1.76 6.25
CA ILE A 80 -31.35 -1.97 5.25
C ILE A 80 -31.84 -1.51 3.89
N GLY A 81 -31.04 -0.66 3.25
CA GLY A 81 -31.35 -0.04 1.96
C GLY A 81 -31.90 1.38 2.04
N ASP A 82 -32.27 1.86 3.25
CA ASP A 82 -32.73 3.24 3.41
C ASP A 82 -31.57 4.23 3.35
N PHE A 83 -31.78 5.31 2.60
CA PHE A 83 -30.88 6.46 2.56
C PHE A 83 -31.25 7.47 3.65
N TYR A 84 -30.22 8.17 4.16
CA TYR A 84 -30.42 9.21 5.16
C TYR A 84 -29.34 10.30 5.12
N LYS A 85 -29.67 11.48 5.65
CA LYS A 85 -28.76 12.59 5.91
C LYS A 85 -28.93 13.12 7.32
N LEU A 86 -27.87 13.70 7.82
CA LEU A 86 -27.86 14.48 9.05
C LEU A 86 -28.01 15.97 8.73
N ILE A 87 -28.69 16.71 9.57
CA ILE A 87 -28.77 18.17 9.48
C ILE A 87 -28.21 18.73 10.77
N VAL A 88 -27.17 19.52 10.66
CA VAL A 88 -26.56 20.22 11.78
C VAL A 88 -27.02 21.67 11.79
N VAL A 89 -27.44 22.16 12.95
CA VAL A 89 -27.83 23.54 13.15
C VAL A 89 -26.87 24.21 14.12
N LYS A 90 -26.24 25.29 13.68
CA LYS A 90 -25.35 26.11 14.51
C LYS A 90 -25.55 27.61 14.19
N ASP A 91 -25.78 28.40 15.22
CA ASP A 91 -26.00 29.87 15.11
C ASP A 91 -27.05 30.24 14.03
N GLY A 92 -28.12 29.43 13.93
CA GLY A 92 -29.19 29.57 12.98
C GLY A 92 -28.89 29.08 11.55
N ASN A 93 -27.69 28.61 11.25
CA ASN A 93 -27.32 28.01 9.98
C ASN A 93 -27.66 26.52 9.97
N TRP A 94 -28.27 26.05 8.88
CA TRP A 94 -28.67 24.66 8.67
C TRP A 94 -27.81 24.07 7.57
N VAL A 95 -27.05 23.00 7.88
CA VAL A 95 -26.17 22.34 6.91
C VAL A 95 -26.47 20.84 6.88
N GLU A 96 -26.68 20.30 5.69
CA GLU A 96 -26.81 18.87 5.48
C GLU A 96 -25.45 18.20 5.40
N HIS A 97 -25.29 17.08 6.12
CA HIS A 97 -24.08 16.29 6.16
C HIS A 97 -24.35 14.80 5.91
N THR A 98 -23.34 14.10 5.42
CA THR A 98 -23.27 12.65 5.54
C THR A 98 -22.94 12.28 6.99
N ASP A 99 -23.29 11.06 7.40
CA ASP A 99 -22.88 10.56 8.70
C ASP A 99 -21.37 10.24 8.67
N PRO A 100 -20.55 10.79 9.59
CA PRO A 100 -19.13 10.46 9.69
C PRO A 100 -18.83 8.97 9.85
N PHE A 101 -19.79 8.22 10.38
CA PHE A 101 -19.70 6.76 10.57
C PHE A 101 -20.58 5.98 9.59
N ALA A 102 -20.99 6.56 8.46
CA ALA A 102 -21.72 5.82 7.43
C ALA A 102 -20.90 4.62 6.91
N ARG A 103 -21.57 3.47 6.73
CA ARG A 103 -20.95 2.23 6.21
C ARG A 103 -20.98 2.14 4.70
N ALA A 104 -21.87 2.90 4.08
CA ALA A 104 -21.97 3.10 2.65
C ALA A 104 -22.59 4.46 2.37
N MET A 105 -22.36 4.98 1.19
CA MET A 105 -22.84 6.28 0.75
C MET A 105 -23.27 6.20 -0.72
N ASP A 106 -24.06 7.18 -1.16
CA ASP A 106 -24.35 7.41 -2.56
C ASP A 106 -23.40 8.48 -3.12
N HIS A 107 -22.66 8.17 -4.17
CA HIS A 107 -21.73 9.11 -4.81
C HIS A 107 -22.34 9.86 -6.02
N GLU A 108 -23.37 9.30 -6.65
CA GLU A 108 -23.99 9.86 -7.86
C GLU A 108 -25.13 10.83 -7.56
N GLY A 109 -25.62 10.82 -6.34
CA GLY A 109 -26.76 11.63 -5.92
C GLY A 109 -26.39 12.78 -5.01
N ASP A 110 -27.12 12.85 -3.92
CA ASP A 110 -27.02 13.89 -2.91
C ASP A 110 -26.01 13.56 -1.79
N PHE A 111 -25.11 12.60 -1.98
CA PHE A 111 -24.17 12.11 -0.96
C PHE A 111 -24.84 11.63 0.33
N ALA A 112 -25.97 10.97 0.21
CA ALA A 112 -26.70 10.41 1.34
C ALA A 112 -25.94 9.19 1.91
N SER A 113 -26.01 9.04 3.23
CA SER A 113 -25.55 7.83 3.90
C SER A 113 -26.55 6.70 3.66
N LEU A 114 -26.07 5.46 3.55
CA LEU A 114 -26.88 4.27 3.26
C LEU A 114 -26.76 3.26 4.41
N ILE A 115 -27.89 2.75 4.87
CA ILE A 115 -27.95 1.65 5.82
C ILE A 115 -27.68 0.33 5.09
N VAL A 116 -26.66 -0.41 5.53
CA VAL A 116 -26.29 -1.71 4.94
C VAL A 116 -26.29 -2.81 6.01
N ASP A 117 -26.42 -4.05 5.56
CA ASP A 117 -26.15 -5.20 6.42
C ASP A 117 -24.62 -5.32 6.59
N GLU A 118 -24.15 -5.41 7.83
CA GLU A 118 -22.73 -5.60 8.11
C GLU A 118 -22.37 -7.09 8.32
N ASN A 119 -23.37 -7.98 8.32
CA ASN A 119 -23.16 -9.40 8.51
C ASN A 119 -22.71 -10.05 7.19
N TYR A 120 -21.49 -10.53 7.16
CA TYR A 120 -20.94 -11.33 6.07
C TYR A 120 -20.27 -12.58 6.65
N ASN A 121 -20.52 -13.74 6.05
CA ASN A 121 -19.92 -15.00 6.48
C ASN A 121 -18.69 -15.28 5.60
N PHE A 122 -17.52 -14.99 6.12
CA PHE A 122 -16.25 -15.32 5.46
C PHE A 122 -15.99 -16.83 5.45
N ASN A 123 -15.27 -17.31 4.44
CA ASN A 123 -14.79 -18.68 4.30
C ASN A 123 -13.25 -18.74 4.27
N ASP A 124 -12.60 -17.84 4.99
CA ASP A 124 -11.16 -17.59 4.97
C ASP A 124 -10.45 -17.89 6.32
N ASP A 125 -11.11 -18.56 7.25
CA ASP A 125 -10.61 -18.84 8.62
C ASP A 125 -9.19 -19.43 8.61
N GLU A 126 -8.90 -20.36 7.69
CA GLU A 126 -7.58 -20.99 7.59
C GLU A 126 -6.51 -19.98 7.17
N PHE A 127 -6.83 -19.11 6.21
CA PHE A 127 -5.94 -18.07 5.74
C PHE A 127 -5.63 -17.06 6.86
N VAL A 128 -6.67 -16.53 7.51
CA VAL A 128 -6.55 -15.56 8.60
C VAL A 128 -5.75 -16.13 9.79
N LYS A 129 -5.95 -17.41 10.12
CA LYS A 129 -5.18 -18.10 11.17
C LYS A 129 -3.69 -18.19 10.86
N ASN A 130 -3.32 -18.37 9.58
CA ASN A 130 -1.93 -18.50 9.12
C ASN A 130 -1.29 -17.17 8.72
N ARG A 131 -2.02 -16.07 8.82
CA ARG A 131 -1.56 -14.71 8.55
C ARG A 131 -0.31 -14.38 9.35
N SER A 132 0.63 -13.69 8.76
CA SER A 132 1.86 -13.23 9.41
C SER A 132 2.32 -11.90 8.83
N LYS A 133 3.27 -11.27 9.51
CA LYS A 133 3.89 -10.03 9.01
C LYS A 133 4.95 -10.24 7.94
N ASN A 134 5.23 -11.48 7.56
CA ASN A 134 6.11 -11.88 6.46
C ASN A 134 7.57 -11.37 6.55
N PHE A 135 8.10 -11.09 7.74
CA PHE A 135 9.49 -10.61 7.88
C PHE A 135 10.50 -11.59 7.26
N ASP A 136 10.29 -12.88 7.44
CA ASP A 136 11.10 -14.00 6.97
C ASP A 136 10.45 -14.80 5.81
N LYS A 137 9.36 -14.29 5.25
CA LYS A 137 8.62 -14.93 4.15
C LYS A 137 8.64 -14.05 2.89
N PRO A 138 8.40 -14.63 1.70
CA PRO A 138 8.30 -13.84 0.48
C PRO A 138 7.09 -12.91 0.55
N MET A 139 7.29 -11.65 0.19
CA MET A 139 6.22 -10.67 0.02
C MET A 139 6.50 -9.86 -1.25
N ASN A 140 5.75 -10.20 -2.30
CA ASN A 140 5.75 -9.53 -3.59
C ASN A 140 4.33 -8.99 -3.81
N ILE A 141 4.19 -7.69 -3.70
CA ILE A 141 2.91 -6.98 -3.70
C ILE A 141 2.60 -6.51 -5.12
N TYR A 142 1.36 -6.73 -5.53
CA TYR A 142 0.81 -6.20 -6.77
C TYR A 142 -0.18 -5.08 -6.44
N GLU A 143 0.22 -3.84 -6.68
CA GLU A 143 -0.59 -2.65 -6.42
C GLU A 143 -1.56 -2.42 -7.58
N ILE A 144 -2.86 -2.24 -7.26
CA ILE A 144 -3.91 -2.06 -8.24
C ILE A 144 -4.85 -0.90 -7.91
N HIS A 145 -5.36 -0.26 -8.96
CA HIS A 145 -6.54 0.59 -8.91
C HIS A 145 -7.74 -0.16 -9.48
N ILE A 146 -8.76 -0.40 -8.65
CA ILE A 146 -9.93 -1.21 -9.00
C ILE A 146 -10.60 -0.71 -10.28
N GLY A 147 -10.76 0.61 -10.41
CA GLY A 147 -11.48 1.24 -11.51
C GLY A 147 -10.80 1.15 -12.88
N SER A 148 -9.51 0.77 -12.96
CA SER A 148 -8.73 0.81 -14.21
C SER A 148 -7.86 -0.41 -14.46
N TRP A 149 -7.82 -1.39 -13.55
CA TRP A 149 -7.09 -2.64 -13.81
C TRP A 149 -7.69 -3.39 -15.01
N LEU A 150 -9.02 -3.52 -15.03
CA LEU A 150 -9.78 -4.07 -16.15
C LEU A 150 -11.20 -3.49 -16.12
N ARG A 151 -11.64 -2.86 -17.20
CA ARG A 151 -12.98 -2.24 -17.28
C ARG A 151 -13.86 -2.99 -18.28
N TYR A 152 -15.07 -3.28 -17.85
CA TYR A 152 -16.16 -3.74 -18.70
C TYR A 152 -17.23 -2.63 -18.81
N GLY A 153 -17.01 -1.66 -19.68
CA GLY A 153 -17.90 -0.51 -19.82
C GLY A 153 -17.58 0.64 -18.84
N GLN A 154 -18.60 1.35 -18.37
CA GLN A 154 -18.39 2.55 -17.53
C GLN A 154 -18.27 2.23 -16.04
N ASN A 155 -18.95 1.20 -15.56
CA ASN A 155 -18.95 0.81 -14.15
C ASN A 155 -18.09 -0.43 -13.96
N VAL A 156 -17.26 -0.43 -12.93
CA VAL A 156 -16.41 -1.57 -12.51
C VAL A 156 -16.81 -1.98 -11.11
N ASN A 157 -17.21 -3.23 -10.93
CA ASN A 157 -17.46 -3.79 -9.60
C ASN A 157 -16.26 -4.65 -9.17
N PHE A 158 -16.00 -4.74 -7.86
CA PHE A 158 -14.99 -5.63 -7.29
C PHE A 158 -15.07 -7.06 -7.84
N LEU A 159 -16.30 -7.58 -8.00
CA LEU A 159 -16.52 -8.95 -8.43
C LEU A 159 -16.36 -9.16 -9.95
N ASP A 160 -16.37 -8.08 -10.75
CA ASP A 160 -16.16 -8.19 -12.21
C ASP A 160 -14.72 -8.57 -12.55
N ILE A 161 -13.77 -8.22 -11.69
CA ILE A 161 -12.34 -8.39 -11.95
C ILE A 161 -11.71 -9.55 -11.18
N VAL A 162 -12.32 -10.02 -10.07
CA VAL A 162 -11.67 -10.90 -9.10
C VAL A 162 -11.14 -12.21 -9.70
N ASP A 163 -11.91 -12.88 -10.55
CA ASP A 163 -11.49 -14.16 -11.14
C ASP A 163 -10.26 -14.00 -12.05
N LYS A 164 -10.22 -12.93 -12.86
CA LYS A 164 -9.08 -12.64 -13.74
C LYS A 164 -7.87 -12.15 -12.94
N LEU A 165 -8.11 -11.36 -11.90
CA LEU A 165 -7.06 -10.88 -11.02
C LEU A 165 -6.35 -12.06 -10.32
N ILE A 166 -7.10 -13.04 -9.81
CA ILE A 166 -6.54 -14.24 -9.19
C ILE A 166 -5.65 -15.01 -10.17
N VAL A 167 -6.12 -15.22 -11.40
CA VAL A 167 -5.34 -15.90 -12.44
C VAL A 167 -4.04 -15.15 -12.67
N HIS A 168 -4.11 -13.82 -12.86
CA HIS A 168 -2.94 -12.97 -13.11
C HIS A 168 -1.95 -13.00 -11.94
N VAL A 169 -2.41 -12.75 -10.71
CA VAL A 169 -1.58 -12.72 -9.49
C VAL A 169 -0.86 -14.05 -9.27
N LYS A 170 -1.57 -15.18 -9.46
CA LYS A 170 -0.98 -16.52 -9.34
C LYS A 170 0.02 -16.81 -10.44
N GLU A 171 -0.31 -16.51 -11.70
CA GLU A 171 0.61 -16.70 -12.83
C GLU A 171 1.87 -15.88 -12.69
N MET A 172 1.76 -14.64 -12.24
CA MET A 172 2.89 -13.73 -12.06
C MET A 172 3.63 -13.95 -10.74
N ASN A 173 3.23 -14.92 -9.90
CA ASN A 173 3.83 -15.23 -8.61
C ASN A 173 3.83 -14.07 -7.59
N TYR A 174 2.87 -13.17 -7.66
CA TYR A 174 2.62 -12.21 -6.58
C TYR A 174 2.03 -12.94 -5.36
N THR A 175 2.20 -12.35 -4.19
CA THR A 175 1.74 -12.94 -2.91
C THR A 175 0.60 -12.15 -2.28
N HIS A 176 0.56 -10.85 -2.53
CA HIS A 176 -0.42 -9.91 -2.00
C HIS A 176 -0.91 -8.99 -3.11
N VAL A 177 -2.13 -8.51 -2.93
CA VAL A 177 -2.69 -7.39 -3.70
C VAL A 177 -2.78 -6.18 -2.76
N GLU A 178 -2.19 -5.05 -3.15
CA GLU A 178 -2.41 -3.76 -2.51
C GLU A 178 -3.41 -2.97 -3.33
N ILE A 179 -4.47 -2.52 -2.67
CA ILE A 179 -5.57 -1.81 -3.32
C ILE A 179 -5.46 -0.33 -2.98
N MET A 180 -5.33 0.51 -4.01
CA MET A 180 -5.43 1.96 -3.85
C MET A 180 -6.73 2.33 -3.14
N PRO A 181 -6.88 3.53 -2.52
CA PRO A 181 -7.98 3.81 -1.61
C PRO A 181 -9.36 3.52 -2.18
N VAL A 182 -10.15 2.76 -1.45
CA VAL A 182 -11.57 2.45 -1.76
C VAL A 182 -12.53 2.99 -0.72
N THR A 183 -12.06 3.83 0.21
CA THR A 183 -12.93 4.66 1.04
C THR A 183 -13.75 5.59 0.17
N GLU A 184 -15.00 5.92 0.54
CA GLU A 184 -15.84 6.78 -0.31
C GLU A 184 -15.26 8.19 -0.48
N TYR A 185 -15.28 8.70 -1.70
CA TYR A 185 -14.68 9.97 -2.08
C TYR A 185 -15.42 10.65 -3.23
N PRO A 186 -15.51 12.02 -3.27
CA PRO A 186 -16.30 12.75 -4.27
C PRO A 186 -15.60 12.90 -5.63
N PHE A 187 -14.28 13.10 -5.62
CA PHE A 187 -13.51 13.52 -6.79
C PHE A 187 -12.70 12.34 -7.37
N TYR A 188 -13.19 11.73 -8.45
CA TYR A 188 -12.59 10.54 -9.05
C TYR A 188 -11.09 10.69 -9.39
N PRO A 189 -10.62 11.83 -9.97
CA PRO A 189 -9.19 12.04 -10.21
C PRO A 189 -8.31 12.16 -8.96
N SER A 190 -8.87 12.11 -7.75
CA SER A 190 -8.10 11.95 -6.52
C SER A 190 -7.69 10.52 -6.24
N TRP A 191 -8.16 9.55 -7.04
CA TRP A 191 -7.89 8.10 -6.89
C TRP A 191 -8.28 7.51 -5.54
N GLY A 192 -9.16 8.21 -4.80
CA GLY A 192 -9.58 7.86 -3.45
C GLY A 192 -8.79 8.54 -2.32
N TYR A 193 -7.74 9.30 -2.64
CA TYR A 193 -6.93 9.98 -1.60
C TYR A 193 -7.63 11.18 -0.94
N GLN A 194 -8.75 11.67 -1.49
CA GLN A 194 -9.57 12.73 -0.87
C GLN A 194 -10.89 12.16 -0.35
N SER A 195 -10.82 11.38 0.72
CA SER A 195 -11.96 10.65 1.29
C SER A 195 -12.96 11.56 1.99
N THR A 196 -14.26 11.20 1.89
CA THR A 196 -15.37 11.75 2.72
C THR A 196 -15.96 10.70 3.64
N GLY A 197 -15.91 9.41 3.27
CA GLY A 197 -16.50 8.31 4.04
C GLY A 197 -15.46 7.33 4.57
N PHE A 198 -14.96 7.54 5.79
CA PHE A 198 -13.86 6.75 6.37
C PHE A 198 -14.24 5.33 6.81
N PHE A 199 -15.53 5.00 6.82
CA PHE A 199 -16.07 3.67 7.13
C PHE A 199 -16.90 3.10 5.97
N ALA A 200 -16.98 3.82 4.83
CA ALA A 200 -17.76 3.44 3.68
C ALA A 200 -16.85 3.01 2.52
N THR A 201 -17.14 1.87 1.91
CA THR A 201 -16.54 1.52 0.61
C THR A 201 -17.10 2.42 -0.48
N SER A 202 -16.26 2.82 -1.44
CA SER A 202 -16.72 3.62 -2.56
C SER A 202 -17.78 2.87 -3.38
N SER A 203 -18.95 3.48 -3.47
CA SER A 203 -20.10 2.97 -4.21
C SER A 203 -19.85 2.82 -5.71
N ARG A 204 -18.76 3.41 -6.23
CA ARG A 204 -18.29 3.25 -7.61
C ARG A 204 -17.90 1.81 -7.93
N TYR A 205 -17.43 1.06 -6.95
CA TYR A 205 -16.87 -0.28 -7.11
C TYR A 205 -17.80 -1.38 -6.56
N GLY A 206 -18.93 -1.00 -6.00
CA GLY A 206 -19.92 -1.92 -5.41
C GLY A 206 -20.26 -1.60 -3.96
N ARG A 207 -20.93 -2.54 -3.32
CA ARG A 207 -21.34 -2.41 -1.91
C ARG A 207 -20.26 -2.98 -0.98
N PRO A 208 -20.31 -2.69 0.33
CA PRO A 208 -19.39 -3.29 1.30
C PRO A 208 -19.30 -4.82 1.22
N ASP A 209 -20.43 -5.49 0.97
CA ASP A 209 -20.43 -6.96 0.85
C ASP A 209 -19.75 -7.47 -0.42
N ASP A 210 -19.75 -6.69 -1.50
CA ASP A 210 -18.97 -7.03 -2.69
C ASP A 210 -17.47 -6.98 -2.39
N PHE A 211 -17.03 -6.00 -1.62
CA PHE A 211 -15.63 -5.90 -1.20
C PHE A 211 -15.24 -6.99 -0.19
N LYS A 212 -16.10 -7.31 0.79
CA LYS A 212 -15.88 -8.46 1.69
C LYS A 212 -15.74 -9.76 0.89
N LYS A 213 -16.63 -9.98 -0.07
CA LYS A 213 -16.58 -11.15 -0.95
C LYS A 213 -15.34 -11.18 -1.83
N PHE A 214 -14.90 -10.03 -2.33
CA PHE A 214 -13.64 -9.90 -3.08
C PHE A 214 -12.44 -10.35 -2.24
N VAL A 215 -12.33 -9.86 -1.00
CA VAL A 215 -11.26 -10.24 -0.06
C VAL A 215 -11.34 -11.74 0.27
N ASP A 216 -12.52 -12.26 0.61
CA ASP A 216 -12.75 -13.66 0.93
C ASP A 216 -12.29 -14.59 -0.21
N ILE A 217 -12.63 -14.25 -1.45
CA ILE A 217 -12.22 -15.04 -2.64
C ILE A 217 -10.68 -14.99 -2.83
N LEU A 218 -10.03 -13.85 -2.61
CA LEU A 218 -8.57 -13.73 -2.67
C LEU A 218 -7.90 -14.60 -1.60
N HIS A 219 -8.38 -14.58 -0.36
CA HIS A 219 -7.89 -15.40 0.74
C HIS A 219 -8.04 -16.90 0.47
N GLN A 220 -9.19 -17.35 -0.04
CA GLN A 220 -9.40 -18.74 -0.47
C GLN A 220 -8.40 -19.19 -1.56
N ASN A 221 -7.82 -18.24 -2.28
CA ASN A 221 -6.79 -18.48 -3.28
C ASN A 221 -5.34 -18.27 -2.77
N GLY A 222 -5.16 -18.02 -1.46
CA GLY A 222 -3.86 -17.85 -0.84
C GLY A 222 -3.21 -16.50 -1.12
N ILE A 223 -3.99 -15.47 -1.46
CA ILE A 223 -3.53 -14.12 -1.80
C ILE A 223 -3.93 -13.18 -0.65
N GLY A 224 -2.94 -12.50 -0.05
CA GLY A 224 -3.18 -11.48 0.98
C GLY A 224 -3.68 -10.16 0.39
N VAL A 225 -4.39 -9.38 1.20
CA VAL A 225 -4.99 -8.10 0.79
C VAL A 225 -4.51 -6.97 1.70
N ILE A 226 -3.90 -5.96 1.10
CA ILE A 226 -3.46 -4.72 1.75
C ILE A 226 -4.35 -3.59 1.23
N LEU A 227 -4.80 -2.72 2.10
CA LEU A 227 -5.57 -1.54 1.72
C LEU A 227 -4.77 -0.27 1.99
N ASP A 228 -4.77 0.63 1.03
CA ASP A 228 -4.24 1.97 1.20
C ASP A 228 -5.26 2.87 1.91
N LEU A 229 -4.89 3.46 3.05
CA LEU A 229 -5.73 4.34 3.85
C LEU A 229 -5.06 5.70 4.08
N VAL A 230 -5.87 6.75 3.90
CA VAL A 230 -5.45 8.13 4.11
C VAL A 230 -5.76 8.57 5.54
N ALA A 231 -4.71 8.81 6.33
CA ALA A 231 -4.84 9.30 7.70
C ALA A 231 -4.46 10.78 7.87
N VAL A 232 -3.92 11.41 6.83
CA VAL A 232 -3.42 12.80 6.91
C VAL A 232 -4.55 13.81 6.81
N HIS A 233 -5.45 13.62 5.86
CA HIS A 233 -6.44 14.62 5.47
C HIS A 233 -7.75 14.00 4.97
N PHE A 234 -8.75 14.86 4.75
CA PHE A 234 -10.06 14.51 4.19
C PHE A 234 -10.49 15.54 3.14
N ALA A 235 -11.49 15.20 2.33
CA ALA A 235 -12.00 16.07 1.27
C ALA A 235 -12.56 17.38 1.82
N ASN A 236 -12.38 18.48 1.06
CA ASN A 236 -12.83 19.82 1.43
C ASN A 236 -14.30 20.08 1.07
N ASP A 237 -15.15 19.07 1.12
CA ASP A 237 -16.55 19.15 0.76
C ASP A 237 -17.41 19.50 1.98
N TYR A 238 -18.37 20.42 1.81
CA TYR A 238 -19.18 20.97 2.89
C TYR A 238 -20.07 19.95 3.58
N TYR A 239 -20.46 18.89 2.88
CA TYR A 239 -21.32 17.82 3.41
C TYR A 239 -20.52 16.74 4.18
N GLY A 240 -19.19 16.75 4.09
CA GLY A 240 -18.29 15.82 4.78
C GLY A 240 -17.95 16.28 6.21
N LEU A 241 -16.68 16.07 6.58
CA LEU A 241 -16.19 16.33 7.94
C LEU A 241 -15.86 17.79 8.22
N LYS A 242 -15.63 18.61 7.19
CA LYS A 242 -15.25 20.02 7.33
C LYS A 242 -16.33 20.79 8.10
N THR A 243 -15.92 21.45 9.17
CA THR A 243 -16.80 22.23 10.05
C THR A 243 -18.08 21.48 10.43
N PHE A 244 -17.98 20.18 10.69
CA PHE A 244 -19.10 19.26 10.80
C PHE A 244 -20.18 19.70 11.80
N ASP A 245 -19.79 20.15 12.99
CA ASP A 245 -20.73 20.60 14.02
C ASP A 245 -20.93 22.13 14.04
N GLY A 246 -20.60 22.80 12.93
CA GLY A 246 -20.57 24.27 12.79
C GLY A 246 -19.29 24.90 13.34
N THR A 247 -18.33 24.07 13.79
CA THR A 247 -17.00 24.50 14.25
C THR A 247 -15.92 23.62 13.63
N HIS A 248 -14.66 23.92 13.88
CA HIS A 248 -13.54 23.07 13.48
C HIS A 248 -13.46 21.81 14.34
N LEU A 249 -14.40 20.86 14.13
CA LEU A 249 -14.47 19.64 14.95
C LEU A 249 -13.30 18.69 14.66
N TYR A 250 -13.05 18.37 13.39
CA TYR A 250 -12.04 17.41 12.96
C TYR A 250 -10.71 18.07 12.57
N GLU A 251 -10.73 19.31 12.16
CA GLU A 251 -9.60 20.09 11.68
C GLU A 251 -9.16 21.18 12.67
N SER A 252 -7.96 21.72 12.45
CA SER A 252 -7.44 22.85 13.21
C SER A 252 -8.14 24.15 12.83
N PRO A 253 -8.39 25.08 13.78
CA PRO A 253 -8.90 26.42 13.48
C PRO A 253 -7.82 27.35 12.89
N TYR A 254 -6.56 26.94 12.88
CA TYR A 254 -5.44 27.74 12.37
C TYR A 254 -5.22 27.47 10.90
N GLU A 255 -5.50 28.44 10.02
CA GLU A 255 -5.45 28.34 8.57
C GLU A 255 -4.15 27.69 8.04
N GLY A 256 -3.02 28.02 8.64
CA GLY A 256 -1.70 27.46 8.27
C GLY A 256 -1.53 25.94 8.55
N LEU A 257 -2.46 25.33 9.31
CA LEU A 257 -2.49 23.91 9.63
C LEU A 257 -3.70 23.20 9.02
N THR A 258 -4.75 23.95 8.65
CA THR A 258 -6.03 23.41 8.19
C THR A 258 -5.91 22.78 6.80
N TYR A 259 -5.25 23.44 5.86
CA TYR A 259 -5.21 23.02 4.47
C TYR A 259 -3.92 22.28 4.12
N SER A 260 -4.07 21.17 3.40
CA SER A 260 -2.95 20.49 2.74
C SER A 260 -2.58 21.22 1.44
N GLU A 261 -1.43 20.89 0.86
CA GLU A 261 -1.03 21.41 -0.46
C GLU A 261 -1.91 20.88 -1.62
N TRP A 262 -2.65 19.80 -1.40
CA TRP A 262 -3.60 19.20 -2.36
C TRP A 262 -5.01 19.82 -2.28
N GLY A 263 -5.21 20.87 -1.45
CA GLY A 263 -6.51 21.52 -1.26
C GLY A 263 -7.51 20.76 -0.38
N SER A 264 -7.09 19.65 0.22
CA SER A 264 -7.84 18.90 1.23
C SER A 264 -7.64 19.47 2.64
N ILE A 265 -8.34 18.94 3.63
CA ILE A 265 -8.35 19.42 5.02
C ILE A 265 -7.58 18.44 5.91
N ASN A 266 -6.59 18.94 6.64
CA ASN A 266 -5.79 18.12 7.56
C ASN A 266 -6.57 17.81 8.84
N PHE A 267 -6.44 16.57 9.35
CA PHE A 267 -6.92 16.20 10.66
C PHE A 267 -6.11 16.86 11.79
N ASP A 268 -6.80 17.23 12.87
CA ASP A 268 -6.18 17.75 14.09
C ASP A 268 -6.09 16.68 15.18
N TYR A 269 -4.99 15.95 15.22
CA TYR A 269 -4.76 14.88 16.19
C TYR A 269 -4.42 15.37 17.61
N SER A 270 -4.38 16.65 17.87
CA SER A 270 -4.38 17.19 19.24
C SER A 270 -5.70 16.84 19.96
N LYS A 271 -6.79 16.63 19.20
CA LYS A 271 -8.13 16.34 19.68
C LYS A 271 -8.34 14.83 19.91
N GLY A 272 -8.82 14.45 21.10
CA GLY A 272 -9.02 13.06 21.47
C GLY A 272 -10.00 12.33 20.56
N HIS A 273 -11.18 12.91 20.32
CA HIS A 273 -12.19 12.29 19.46
C HIS A 273 -11.70 12.08 18.00
N VAL A 274 -10.82 12.93 17.47
CA VAL A 274 -10.21 12.74 16.14
C VAL A 274 -9.27 11.52 16.14
N ARG A 275 -8.47 11.36 17.21
CA ARG A 275 -7.63 10.16 17.38
C ARG A 275 -8.48 8.89 17.45
N SER A 276 -9.57 8.91 18.24
CA SER A 276 -10.49 7.76 18.34
C SER A 276 -11.20 7.47 17.01
N PHE A 277 -11.63 8.50 16.29
CA PHE A 277 -12.26 8.38 14.97
C PHE A 277 -11.36 7.60 14.01
N MET A 278 -10.11 8.04 13.87
CA MET A 278 -9.17 7.41 12.95
C MET A 278 -8.75 6.01 13.43
N LYS A 279 -8.48 5.80 14.72
CA LYS A 279 -8.21 4.45 15.25
C LYS A 279 -9.36 3.49 14.98
N SER A 280 -10.59 3.99 15.10
CA SER A 280 -11.79 3.19 14.81
C SER A 280 -11.95 2.88 13.34
N SER A 281 -11.56 3.79 12.44
CA SER A 281 -11.57 3.53 11.01
C SER A 281 -10.60 2.41 10.64
N PHE A 282 -9.35 2.47 11.11
CA PHE A 282 -8.38 1.40 10.89
C PHE A 282 -8.83 0.05 11.44
N ALA A 283 -9.35 0.04 12.68
CA ALA A 283 -9.86 -1.19 13.27
C ALA A 283 -11.05 -1.77 12.48
N TYR A 284 -11.96 -0.91 12.04
CA TYR A 284 -13.13 -1.30 11.23
C TYR A 284 -12.71 -1.99 9.91
N TRP A 285 -11.77 -1.42 9.16
CA TRP A 285 -11.29 -2.01 7.93
C TRP A 285 -10.60 -3.36 8.16
N ILE A 286 -9.80 -3.49 9.21
CA ILE A 286 -9.14 -4.77 9.55
C ILE A 286 -10.18 -5.83 9.96
N GLU A 287 -11.14 -5.48 10.83
CA GLU A 287 -12.08 -6.43 11.40
C GLU A 287 -13.19 -6.85 10.43
N LYS A 288 -13.78 -5.85 9.74
CA LYS A 288 -14.97 -6.09 8.92
C LYS A 288 -14.64 -6.58 7.52
N PHE A 289 -13.40 -6.39 7.07
CA PHE A 289 -12.95 -6.81 5.73
C PHE A 289 -11.79 -7.80 5.76
N HIS A 290 -11.37 -8.27 6.93
CA HIS A 290 -10.30 -9.25 7.14
C HIS A 290 -8.95 -8.88 6.49
N LEU A 291 -8.62 -7.59 6.38
CA LEU A 291 -7.40 -7.12 5.72
C LEU A 291 -6.12 -7.64 6.39
N ASP A 292 -5.11 -7.96 5.57
CA ASP A 292 -3.80 -8.47 6.01
C ASP A 292 -2.80 -7.36 6.30
N GLY A 293 -3.04 -6.19 5.75
CA GLY A 293 -2.23 -5.02 5.97
C GLY A 293 -2.93 -3.72 5.62
N ILE A 294 -2.39 -2.64 6.16
CA ILE A 294 -2.76 -1.28 5.81
C ILE A 294 -1.48 -0.54 5.41
N ARG A 295 -1.48 0.05 4.23
CA ARG A 295 -0.52 1.07 3.82
C ARG A 295 -1.08 2.41 4.25
N VAL A 296 -0.28 3.20 4.94
CA VAL A 296 -0.65 4.55 5.40
C VAL A 296 0.01 5.56 4.47
N ASP A 297 -0.85 6.33 3.81
CA ASP A 297 -0.47 7.36 2.85
C ASP A 297 0.20 8.56 3.51
N ALA A 298 1.20 9.16 2.83
CA ALA A 298 1.82 10.44 3.14
C ALA A 298 2.23 10.62 4.62
N VAL A 299 2.87 9.61 5.23
CA VAL A 299 3.26 9.64 6.65
C VAL A 299 4.21 10.80 6.95
N SER A 300 5.05 11.22 6.00
CA SER A 300 5.89 12.41 6.12
C SER A 300 5.11 13.69 6.45
N TYR A 301 3.88 13.82 5.92
CA TYR A 301 2.97 14.95 6.21
C TYR A 301 2.33 14.87 7.59
N MET A 302 2.31 13.67 8.19
CA MET A 302 1.93 13.52 9.59
C MET A 302 3.11 13.79 10.52
N ILE A 303 4.33 13.43 10.11
CA ILE A 303 5.56 13.61 10.91
C ILE A 303 5.92 15.10 11.01
N TYR A 304 5.93 15.79 9.89
CA TYR A 304 6.35 17.19 9.81
C TYR A 304 5.18 18.11 9.44
N TYR A 305 5.20 19.34 9.94
CA TYR A 305 4.19 20.33 9.56
C TYR A 305 4.18 20.52 8.03
N ASN A 306 3.08 20.13 7.39
CA ASN A 306 2.88 20.13 5.94
C ASN A 306 4.01 19.40 5.18
N GLY A 307 4.48 18.27 5.68
CA GLY A 307 5.52 17.44 5.07
C GLY A 307 6.91 18.08 4.98
N ASN A 308 7.12 19.25 5.60
CA ASN A 308 8.36 20.00 5.48
C ASN A 308 9.22 19.89 6.74
N GLU A 309 10.34 19.19 6.66
CA GLU A 309 11.29 19.00 7.76
C GLU A 309 11.76 20.32 8.39
N ASN A 310 11.89 21.39 7.60
CA ASN A 310 12.31 22.71 8.10
C ASN A 310 11.26 23.40 8.99
N ARG A 311 10.00 22.94 8.97
CA ARG A 311 8.93 23.43 9.84
C ARG A 311 8.90 22.72 11.20
N GLY A 312 9.70 21.67 11.38
CA GLY A 312 9.78 20.89 12.59
C GLY A 312 8.76 19.75 12.67
N VAL A 313 8.92 18.93 13.70
CA VAL A 313 8.10 17.73 13.93
C VAL A 313 6.77 18.10 14.57
N HIS A 314 5.69 17.46 14.10
CA HIS A 314 4.36 17.61 14.66
C HIS A 314 4.14 16.60 15.82
N GLU A 315 4.47 17.03 17.04
CA GLU A 315 4.52 16.17 18.24
C GLU A 315 3.20 15.43 18.53
N ASP A 316 2.05 16.06 18.31
CA ASP A 316 0.75 15.41 18.55
C ASP A 316 0.46 14.31 17.52
N ASN A 317 0.86 14.51 16.28
CA ASN A 317 0.74 13.49 15.23
C ASN A 317 1.69 12.31 15.49
N ILE A 318 2.93 12.57 15.93
CA ILE A 318 3.88 11.51 16.31
C ILE A 318 3.30 10.65 17.44
N LYS A 319 2.76 11.28 18.47
CA LYS A 319 2.08 10.56 19.58
C LYS A 319 0.91 9.73 19.06
N PHE A 320 0.11 10.32 18.17
CA PHE A 320 -1.04 9.63 17.58
C PHE A 320 -0.60 8.41 16.76
N ILE A 321 0.37 8.55 15.83
CA ILE A 321 0.86 7.45 15.00
C ILE A 321 1.37 6.30 15.87
N SER A 322 2.22 6.64 16.86
CA SER A 322 2.77 5.63 17.78
C SER A 322 1.68 4.92 18.58
N ASP A 323 0.65 5.65 19.07
CA ASP A 323 -0.48 5.09 19.79
C ASP A 323 -1.40 4.25 18.89
N LEU A 324 -1.68 4.72 17.67
CA LEU A 324 -2.41 3.97 16.64
C LEU A 324 -1.73 2.62 16.39
N ASN A 325 -0.45 2.64 16.04
CA ASN A 325 0.30 1.43 15.69
C ASN A 325 0.43 0.46 16.87
N LYS A 326 0.65 0.96 18.10
CA LYS A 326 0.65 0.14 19.32
C LYS A 326 -0.73 -0.50 19.58
N THR A 327 -1.80 0.27 19.42
CA THR A 327 -3.18 -0.22 19.59
C THR A 327 -3.50 -1.33 18.61
N LEU A 328 -3.22 -1.11 17.32
CA LEU A 328 -3.47 -2.07 16.27
C LEU A 328 -2.59 -3.32 16.39
N ALA A 329 -1.29 -3.15 16.69
CA ALA A 329 -0.38 -4.29 16.88
C ALA A 329 -0.77 -5.17 18.08
N LYS A 330 -1.36 -4.59 19.13
CA LYS A 330 -1.88 -5.33 20.26
C LYS A 330 -3.15 -6.11 19.92
N LYS A 331 -4.06 -5.48 19.17
CA LYS A 331 -5.37 -6.06 18.83
C LYS A 331 -5.27 -7.03 17.65
N TYR A 332 -4.40 -6.73 16.67
CA TYR A 332 -4.22 -7.49 15.43
C TYR A 332 -2.74 -7.80 15.19
N PRO A 333 -2.11 -8.68 15.97
CA PRO A 333 -0.65 -8.85 15.99
C PRO A 333 -0.04 -9.32 14.67
N ASN A 334 -0.83 -9.93 13.78
CA ASN A 334 -0.39 -10.48 12.52
C ASN A 334 -0.74 -9.59 11.30
N VAL A 335 -1.42 -8.46 11.49
CA VAL A 335 -1.72 -7.49 10.43
C VAL A 335 -0.54 -6.55 10.24
N MET A 336 -0.19 -6.29 8.99
CA MET A 336 0.94 -5.43 8.62
C MET A 336 0.53 -3.95 8.62
N LEU A 337 1.41 -3.09 9.12
CA LEU A 337 1.30 -1.64 9.05
C LEU A 337 2.49 -1.11 8.24
N ILE A 338 2.21 -0.51 7.09
CA ILE A 338 3.20 -0.08 6.09
C ILE A 338 3.15 1.44 5.98
N ALA A 339 4.29 2.12 6.15
CA ALA A 339 4.37 3.57 5.99
C ALA A 339 4.83 3.94 4.57
N GLU A 340 4.09 4.79 3.90
CA GLU A 340 4.64 5.57 2.81
C GLU A 340 5.23 6.84 3.42
N ASP A 341 6.55 6.88 3.52
CA ASP A 341 7.28 7.99 4.12
C ASP A 341 8.55 8.30 3.35
N SER A 342 8.59 9.51 2.77
CA SER A 342 9.73 10.03 2.01
C SER A 342 10.75 10.80 2.87
N SER A 343 10.50 10.93 4.18
CA SER A 343 11.32 11.74 5.07
C SER A 343 12.53 11.00 5.63
N SER A 344 13.46 11.77 6.16
CA SER A 344 14.63 11.27 6.90
C SER A 344 14.33 10.95 8.37
N TYR A 345 13.07 11.01 8.81
CA TYR A 345 12.69 10.72 10.21
C TYR A 345 13.12 9.29 10.59
N PRO A 346 13.85 9.12 11.69
CA PRO A 346 14.41 7.83 12.09
C PRO A 346 13.35 6.98 12.82
N LEU A 347 13.61 5.67 12.88
CA LEU A 347 12.85 4.71 13.71
C LEU A 347 11.36 4.57 13.34
N VAL A 348 11.02 4.77 12.08
CA VAL A 348 9.64 4.62 11.57
C VAL A 348 9.15 3.19 11.84
N THR A 349 10.00 2.17 11.62
CA THR A 349 9.66 0.75 11.83
C THR A 349 10.07 0.20 13.19
N ASN A 350 10.60 1.02 14.09
CA ASN A 350 11.02 0.58 15.41
C ASN A 350 9.85 0.59 16.40
N LYS A 351 9.67 -0.54 17.10
CA LYS A 351 8.61 -0.74 18.12
C LYS A 351 9.11 -0.63 19.55
N ASN A 352 10.43 -0.68 19.76
CA ASN A 352 11.04 -0.83 21.07
C ASN A 352 11.56 0.48 21.67
N SER A 353 11.49 1.59 20.93
CA SER A 353 11.89 2.90 21.40
C SER A 353 10.66 3.78 21.65
N ASP A 354 10.73 4.66 22.65
CA ASP A 354 9.68 5.65 22.92
C ASP A 354 9.52 6.68 21.79
N GLN A 355 10.51 6.76 20.89
CA GLN A 355 10.50 7.63 19.72
C GLN A 355 10.11 6.90 18.44
N GLY A 356 9.99 5.56 18.47
CA GLY A 356 9.64 4.75 17.31
C GLY A 356 8.17 4.89 16.95
N LEU A 357 7.86 4.97 15.65
CA LEU A 357 6.48 5.07 15.17
C LEU A 357 5.75 3.72 15.18
N GLY A 358 6.49 2.61 15.12
CA GLY A 358 5.94 1.27 15.30
C GLY A 358 5.32 0.64 14.06
N PHE A 359 5.57 1.14 12.86
CA PHE A 359 5.23 0.46 11.61
C PHE A 359 5.98 -0.86 11.46
N ASP A 360 5.46 -1.75 10.65
CA ASP A 360 6.13 -3.00 10.30
C ASP A 360 7.11 -2.81 9.14
N TYR A 361 6.72 -1.98 8.17
CA TYR A 361 7.48 -1.67 6.97
C TYR A 361 7.43 -0.19 6.63
N LYS A 362 8.45 0.27 5.90
CA LYS A 362 8.54 1.59 5.30
C LYS A 362 8.88 1.45 3.81
N TRP A 363 8.22 2.18 2.93
CA TRP A 363 8.64 2.28 1.53
C TRP A 363 10.01 2.93 1.44
N ASP A 364 10.94 2.33 0.69
CA ASP A 364 12.26 2.91 0.40
C ASP A 364 12.17 3.85 -0.81
N MET A 365 11.67 5.06 -0.55
CA MET A 365 11.58 6.11 -1.58
C MET A 365 12.97 6.58 -2.04
N GLY A 366 13.99 6.46 -1.18
CA GLY A 366 15.39 6.77 -1.50
C GLY A 366 15.93 5.80 -2.55
N TRP A 367 15.82 4.49 -2.31
CA TRP A 367 16.20 3.45 -3.25
C TRP A 367 15.46 3.62 -4.60
N MET A 368 14.17 3.85 -4.55
CA MET A 368 13.33 4.01 -5.74
C MET A 368 13.79 5.19 -6.59
N ASN A 369 13.90 6.38 -6.00
CA ASN A 369 14.32 7.59 -6.71
C ASN A 369 15.73 7.47 -7.30
N ASP A 370 16.69 6.95 -6.51
CA ASP A 370 18.06 6.79 -6.94
C ASP A 370 18.20 5.75 -8.04
N THR A 371 17.50 4.63 -7.94
CA THR A 371 17.49 3.57 -8.96
C THR A 371 16.91 4.08 -10.28
N ILE A 372 15.72 4.69 -10.25
CA ILE A 372 15.10 5.26 -11.47
C ILE A 372 16.04 6.29 -12.10
N LYS A 373 16.57 7.20 -11.28
CA LYS A 373 17.49 8.24 -11.79
C LYS A 373 18.73 7.66 -12.45
N TYR A 374 19.28 6.57 -11.93
CA TYR A 374 20.42 5.87 -12.53
C TYR A 374 20.08 5.34 -13.94
N PHE A 375 18.91 4.71 -14.11
CA PHE A 375 18.49 4.16 -15.40
C PHE A 375 18.07 5.23 -16.43
N GLU A 376 17.64 6.41 -15.99
CA GLU A 376 17.38 7.56 -16.88
C GLU A 376 18.66 8.13 -17.51
N VAL A 377 19.80 7.95 -16.84
CA VAL A 377 21.10 8.44 -17.33
C VAL A 377 21.58 7.57 -18.48
N ASP A 378 22.13 8.22 -19.52
CA ASP A 378 22.84 7.53 -20.60
C ASP A 378 23.95 6.62 -20.04
N SER A 379 24.04 5.39 -20.56
CA SER A 379 24.96 4.38 -20.01
C SER A 379 26.42 4.83 -20.01
N PHE A 380 26.82 5.67 -20.97
CA PHE A 380 28.18 6.24 -21.04
C PHE A 380 28.51 7.12 -19.81
N ASN A 381 27.49 7.76 -19.21
CA ASN A 381 27.65 8.67 -18.08
C ASN A 381 27.40 7.98 -16.72
N ARG A 382 26.99 6.71 -16.68
CA ARG A 382 26.58 6.01 -15.43
C ARG A 382 27.70 5.89 -14.39
N SER A 383 28.96 5.88 -14.81
CA SER A 383 30.09 5.92 -13.89
C SER A 383 30.03 7.09 -12.88
N MET A 384 29.52 8.25 -13.31
CA MET A 384 29.34 9.43 -12.43
C MET A 384 28.16 9.29 -11.46
N TYR A 385 27.25 8.34 -11.71
CA TYR A 385 26.03 8.09 -10.91
C TYR A 385 26.10 6.75 -10.17
N HIS A 386 27.27 6.12 -10.13
CA HIS A 386 27.48 4.79 -9.54
C HIS A 386 26.92 4.67 -8.12
N ASN A 387 27.10 5.70 -7.30
CA ASN A 387 26.60 5.72 -5.92
C ASN A 387 25.08 5.62 -5.81
N LYS A 388 24.32 5.92 -6.84
CA LYS A 388 22.85 5.79 -6.81
C LYS A 388 22.37 4.35 -6.71
N ILE A 389 23.21 3.39 -7.10
CA ILE A 389 22.90 1.95 -6.94
C ILE A 389 23.41 1.45 -5.58
N THR A 390 24.52 1.96 -5.09
CA THR A 390 25.19 1.42 -3.90
C THR A 390 24.78 2.11 -2.60
N PHE A 391 24.26 3.35 -2.67
CA PHE A 391 24.01 4.18 -1.49
C PHE A 391 22.91 3.62 -0.58
N SER A 392 21.88 2.97 -1.12
CA SER A 392 20.81 2.38 -0.33
C SER A 392 21.32 1.45 0.78
N MET A 393 22.38 0.67 0.51
CA MET A 393 22.92 -0.28 1.47
C MET A 393 23.61 0.37 2.67
N PHE A 394 23.93 1.68 2.65
CA PHE A 394 24.47 2.40 3.81
C PHE A 394 23.42 2.66 4.90
N TYR A 395 22.13 2.72 4.53
CA TYR A 395 21.05 2.99 5.48
C TYR A 395 20.02 1.86 5.56
N PHE A 396 20.08 0.88 4.67
CA PHE A 396 19.04 -0.13 4.49
C PHE A 396 18.65 -0.85 5.80
N TYR A 397 19.61 -1.18 6.63
CA TYR A 397 19.34 -1.90 7.89
C TYR A 397 18.84 -1.02 9.04
N ASN A 398 18.69 0.28 8.83
CA ASN A 398 18.12 1.18 9.84
C ASN A 398 16.59 0.99 9.97
N GLU A 399 15.92 0.55 8.90
CA GLU A 399 14.47 0.34 8.84
C GLU A 399 14.16 -0.99 8.15
N ARG A 400 12.93 -1.46 8.27
CA ARG A 400 12.44 -2.58 7.46
C ARG A 400 11.83 -2.04 6.18
N PHE A 401 12.66 -1.93 5.16
CA PHE A 401 12.26 -1.35 3.89
C PHE A 401 11.49 -2.33 2.99
N LEU A 402 10.57 -1.74 2.23
CA LEU A 402 9.87 -2.31 1.10
C LEU A 402 10.22 -1.47 -0.14
N LEU A 403 10.55 -2.12 -1.25
CA LEU A 403 11.05 -1.48 -2.46
C LEU A 403 9.89 -1.20 -3.44
N PRO A 404 9.36 0.03 -3.51
CA PRO A 404 8.22 0.35 -4.35
C PRO A 404 8.63 0.70 -5.78
N LEU A 405 7.88 0.18 -6.75
CA LEU A 405 7.71 0.75 -8.08
C LEU A 405 6.20 1.01 -8.24
N SER A 406 5.71 2.03 -7.54
CA SER A 406 4.30 2.30 -7.30
C SER A 406 3.63 3.11 -8.41
N HIS A 407 2.32 3.35 -8.25
CA HIS A 407 1.50 4.19 -9.13
C HIS A 407 2.07 5.60 -9.28
N ASP A 408 2.62 6.20 -8.21
CA ASP A 408 3.14 7.56 -8.22
C ASP A 408 4.25 7.79 -9.26
N GLU A 409 4.96 6.73 -9.63
CA GLU A 409 6.09 6.85 -10.55
C GLU A 409 5.67 6.79 -12.02
N VAL A 410 4.42 6.49 -12.33
CA VAL A 410 3.96 6.28 -13.72
C VAL A 410 2.80 7.21 -14.12
N VAL A 411 2.69 8.36 -13.44
CA VAL A 411 1.63 9.37 -13.63
C VAL A 411 2.23 10.77 -13.72
N HIS A 412 1.41 11.76 -14.03
CA HIS A 412 1.74 13.19 -13.95
C HIS A 412 3.01 13.58 -14.74
N LEU A 413 3.16 13.09 -15.97
CA LEU A 413 4.29 13.32 -16.86
C LEU A 413 5.62 12.73 -16.37
N LYS A 414 5.58 11.82 -15.39
CA LYS A 414 6.76 11.07 -14.94
C LYS A 414 7.17 9.95 -15.89
N LYS A 415 6.36 9.61 -16.88
CA LYS A 415 6.51 8.53 -17.88
C LYS A 415 6.35 7.12 -17.28
N PRO A 416 5.84 6.14 -18.03
CA PRO A 416 5.84 4.74 -17.62
C PRO A 416 7.28 4.19 -17.48
N MET A 417 7.45 3.11 -16.69
CA MET A 417 8.78 2.58 -16.35
C MET A 417 9.67 2.31 -17.57
N ILE A 418 9.12 1.74 -18.63
CA ILE A 418 9.88 1.47 -19.87
C ILE A 418 10.43 2.75 -20.51
N ASN A 419 9.71 3.87 -20.41
CA ASN A 419 10.10 5.15 -21.00
C ASN A 419 11.06 5.95 -20.11
N LYS A 420 11.29 5.51 -18.87
CA LYS A 420 12.37 6.03 -18.00
C LYS A 420 13.73 5.41 -18.35
N MET A 421 13.74 4.24 -19.00
CA MET A 421 14.98 3.60 -19.46
C MET A 421 15.58 4.38 -20.61
N ASN A 422 16.88 4.70 -20.51
CA ASN A 422 17.61 5.41 -21.56
C ASN A 422 17.88 4.49 -22.77
N GLY A 423 17.95 5.07 -23.98
CA GLY A 423 18.31 4.37 -25.20
C GLY A 423 17.15 4.07 -26.15
N ASP A 424 17.42 3.25 -27.15
CA ASP A 424 16.45 2.80 -28.14
C ASP A 424 15.47 1.75 -27.58
N TYR A 425 14.50 1.37 -28.40
CA TYR A 425 13.43 0.45 -28.02
C TYR A 425 13.94 -0.87 -27.41
N GLU A 426 14.90 -1.53 -28.06
CA GLU A 426 15.41 -2.83 -27.59
C GLU A 426 16.21 -2.68 -26.29
N ASN A 427 17.06 -1.66 -26.20
CA ASN A 427 17.89 -1.41 -25.03
C ASN A 427 17.05 -1.02 -23.80
N ARG A 428 15.88 -0.38 -24.00
CA ARG A 428 14.96 -0.10 -22.89
C ARG A 428 14.44 -1.38 -22.25
N PHE A 429 14.03 -2.39 -23.02
CA PHE A 429 13.58 -3.68 -22.48
C PHE A 429 14.71 -4.44 -21.78
N LYS A 430 15.94 -4.42 -22.35
CA LYS A 430 17.09 -5.02 -21.66
C LYS A 430 17.31 -4.38 -20.29
N GLN A 431 17.35 -3.05 -20.22
CA GLN A 431 17.53 -2.31 -18.98
C GLN A 431 16.41 -2.52 -17.98
N LEU A 432 15.15 -2.58 -18.45
CA LEU A 432 14.01 -2.83 -17.58
C LEU A 432 14.09 -4.23 -16.94
N LYS A 433 14.61 -5.24 -17.65
CA LYS A 433 14.91 -6.57 -17.07
C LYS A 433 16.00 -6.47 -16.00
N VAL A 434 17.06 -5.69 -16.21
CA VAL A 434 18.12 -5.46 -15.22
C VAL A 434 17.56 -4.76 -13.98
N LEU A 435 16.76 -3.70 -14.15
CA LEU A 435 16.12 -2.98 -13.05
C LEU A 435 15.26 -3.92 -12.19
N ASN A 436 14.41 -4.71 -12.84
CA ASN A 436 13.54 -5.65 -12.12
C ASN A 436 14.37 -6.77 -11.43
N THR A 437 15.46 -7.24 -12.05
CA THR A 437 16.35 -8.19 -11.37
C THR A 437 16.98 -7.56 -10.13
N TYR A 438 17.44 -6.31 -10.22
CA TYR A 438 17.97 -5.58 -9.08
C TYR A 438 16.91 -5.43 -7.98
N GLN A 439 15.68 -5.00 -8.30
CA GLN A 439 14.59 -4.92 -7.33
C GLN A 439 14.32 -6.27 -6.65
N MET A 440 14.12 -7.32 -7.44
CA MET A 440 13.71 -8.63 -6.91
C MET A 440 14.79 -9.33 -6.09
N THR A 441 16.06 -9.00 -6.31
CA THR A 441 17.19 -9.63 -5.61
C THR A 441 17.85 -8.75 -4.55
N HIS A 442 17.62 -7.42 -4.55
CA HIS A 442 18.02 -6.52 -3.45
C HIS A 442 17.28 -6.90 -2.15
N PRO A 443 17.86 -6.74 -0.95
CA PRO A 443 17.12 -6.90 0.32
C PRO A 443 15.83 -6.08 0.37
N GLY A 444 14.84 -6.55 1.15
CA GLY A 444 13.55 -5.89 1.34
C GLY A 444 12.41 -6.53 0.55
N LYS A 445 11.17 -6.22 0.96
CA LYS A 445 9.96 -6.71 0.29
C LYS A 445 9.72 -5.92 -1.00
N LYS A 446 8.84 -6.41 -1.88
CA LYS A 446 8.68 -5.90 -3.24
C LYS A 446 7.27 -5.38 -3.47
N LEU A 447 7.16 -4.26 -4.18
CA LEU A 447 5.90 -3.74 -4.69
C LEU A 447 6.05 -3.33 -6.14
N ASN A 448 5.08 -3.72 -6.95
CA ASN A 448 5.00 -3.37 -8.36
C ASN A 448 3.58 -2.96 -8.73
N PHE A 449 3.44 -1.80 -9.36
CA PHE A 449 2.15 -1.29 -9.82
C PHE A 449 1.71 -1.99 -11.11
N MET A 450 0.39 -2.18 -11.25
CA MET A 450 -0.26 -2.80 -12.40
C MET A 450 0.20 -2.17 -13.73
N GLY A 451 0.52 -3.05 -14.71
CA GLY A 451 0.99 -2.65 -16.03
C GLY A 451 2.52 -2.56 -16.16
N ASN A 452 3.26 -2.41 -15.05
CA ASN A 452 4.73 -2.45 -15.09
C ASN A 452 5.25 -3.82 -15.55
N GLU A 453 4.57 -4.91 -15.19
CA GLU A 453 4.94 -6.30 -15.52
C GLU A 453 4.76 -6.66 -17.00
N ILE A 454 4.10 -5.80 -17.76
CA ILE A 454 3.96 -5.92 -19.23
C ILE A 454 4.64 -4.79 -19.97
N ALA A 455 5.39 -3.94 -19.27
CA ALA A 455 6.12 -2.78 -19.81
C ALA A 455 5.19 -1.85 -20.64
N THR A 456 4.06 -1.45 -20.08
CA THR A 456 3.12 -0.52 -20.76
C THR A 456 3.83 0.76 -21.17
N PHE A 457 3.49 1.28 -22.38
CA PHE A 457 4.05 2.53 -22.91
C PHE A 457 3.27 3.77 -22.51
N ASP A 458 2.04 3.57 -22.05
CA ASP A 458 1.16 4.65 -21.64
C ASP A 458 1.33 4.92 -20.14
N GLU A 459 1.34 6.19 -19.75
CA GLU A 459 1.17 6.55 -18.34
C GLU A 459 -0.19 6.02 -17.86
N TRP A 460 -0.25 5.64 -16.59
CA TRP A 460 -1.50 5.19 -16.02
C TRP A 460 -2.55 6.32 -16.07
N ASN A 461 -3.78 5.92 -16.45
CA ASN A 461 -4.96 6.78 -16.51
C ASN A 461 -6.11 6.05 -15.79
N GLU A 462 -6.62 6.65 -14.72
CA GLU A 462 -7.70 6.07 -13.92
C GLU A 462 -8.99 5.84 -14.71
N ASN A 463 -9.17 6.54 -15.83
CA ASN A 463 -10.37 6.45 -16.69
C ASN A 463 -10.28 5.34 -17.74
N GLU A 464 -9.12 4.71 -17.89
CA GLU A 464 -8.87 3.71 -18.93
C GLU A 464 -8.44 2.37 -18.32
N SER A 465 -8.76 1.28 -18.98
CA SER A 465 -8.23 -0.04 -18.63
C SER A 465 -6.74 -0.12 -18.98
N ILE A 466 -5.97 -0.89 -18.19
CA ILE A 466 -4.64 -1.30 -18.65
C ILE A 466 -4.77 -1.93 -20.05
N ASN A 467 -3.87 -1.53 -20.96
CA ASN A 467 -3.82 -2.08 -22.31
C ASN A 467 -3.20 -3.48 -22.32
N TRP A 468 -3.98 -4.48 -21.92
CA TRP A 468 -3.55 -5.88 -21.84
C TRP A 468 -3.17 -6.46 -23.20
N ASP A 469 -3.67 -5.90 -24.31
CA ASP A 469 -3.38 -6.37 -25.66
C ASP A 469 -1.91 -6.16 -26.08
N ILE A 470 -1.18 -5.32 -25.37
CA ILE A 470 0.26 -5.11 -25.60
C ILE A 470 1.06 -6.41 -25.42
N LYS A 471 0.59 -7.36 -24.62
CA LYS A 471 1.19 -8.70 -24.46
C LYS A 471 1.21 -9.52 -25.74
N ASN A 472 0.39 -9.18 -26.73
CA ASN A 472 0.40 -9.86 -28.03
C ASN A 472 1.65 -9.51 -28.87
N TYR A 473 2.42 -8.50 -28.48
CA TYR A 473 3.69 -8.18 -29.13
C TYR A 473 4.84 -8.98 -28.50
N PRO A 474 5.69 -9.65 -29.31
CA PRO A 474 6.70 -10.59 -28.82
C PRO A 474 7.62 -10.02 -27.74
N VAL A 475 8.06 -8.77 -27.83
CA VAL A 475 8.98 -8.16 -26.87
C VAL A 475 8.32 -7.97 -25.49
N HIS A 476 7.03 -7.62 -25.47
CA HIS A 476 6.26 -7.48 -24.24
C HIS A 476 5.94 -8.85 -23.60
N ASP A 477 5.62 -9.86 -24.42
CA ASP A 477 5.42 -11.23 -23.95
C ASP A 477 6.71 -11.82 -23.38
N ASP A 478 7.85 -11.63 -24.05
CA ASP A 478 9.17 -12.03 -23.57
C ASP A 478 9.53 -11.36 -22.25
N PHE A 479 9.23 -10.06 -22.12
CA PHE A 479 9.42 -9.30 -20.88
C PHE A 479 8.51 -9.83 -19.76
N ASN A 480 7.22 -9.99 -20.02
CA ASN A 480 6.25 -10.52 -19.04
C ASN A 480 6.65 -11.92 -18.56
N ARG A 481 7.13 -12.79 -19.48
CA ARG A 481 7.64 -14.12 -19.15
C ARG A 481 8.89 -14.05 -18.27
N PHE A 482 9.77 -13.09 -18.52
CA PHE A 482 10.94 -12.83 -17.68
C PHE A 482 10.52 -12.44 -16.25
N ILE A 483 9.61 -11.48 -16.11
CA ILE A 483 9.08 -11.05 -14.80
C ILE A 483 8.42 -12.21 -14.05
N LYS A 484 7.61 -13.01 -14.73
CA LYS A 484 6.97 -14.20 -14.16
C LYS A 484 7.99 -15.17 -13.55
N ASP A 485 9.06 -15.49 -14.30
CA ASP A 485 10.09 -16.43 -13.85
C ASP A 485 10.97 -15.81 -12.75
N LEU A 486 11.27 -14.53 -12.83
CA LEU A 486 12.02 -13.80 -11.81
C LEU A 486 11.26 -13.76 -10.47
N ASN A 487 9.96 -13.47 -10.52
CA ASN A 487 9.08 -13.52 -9.35
C ASN A 487 8.99 -14.94 -8.75
N CYS A 488 8.99 -15.96 -9.61
CA CYS A 488 9.02 -17.37 -9.18
C CYS A 488 10.33 -17.70 -8.43
N ILE A 489 11.47 -17.21 -8.93
CA ILE A 489 12.77 -17.38 -8.25
C ILE A 489 12.75 -16.69 -6.89
N TYR A 490 12.30 -15.43 -6.82
CA TYR A 490 12.15 -14.72 -5.55
C TYR A 490 11.31 -15.53 -4.55
N LYS A 491 10.11 -15.94 -4.95
CA LYS A 491 9.12 -16.59 -4.09
C LYS A 491 9.62 -17.92 -3.50
N ASN A 492 10.44 -18.66 -4.25
CA ASN A 492 10.81 -20.04 -3.92
C ASN A 492 12.22 -20.18 -3.31
N ASN A 493 13.02 -19.12 -3.21
CA ASN A 493 14.38 -19.21 -2.69
C ASN A 493 14.58 -18.29 -1.48
N SER A 494 14.78 -18.89 -0.31
CA SER A 494 14.86 -18.20 0.97
C SER A 494 15.97 -17.14 1.04
N ALA A 495 17.05 -17.29 0.26
CA ALA A 495 18.11 -16.28 0.16
C ALA A 495 17.58 -14.87 -0.18
N PHE A 496 16.46 -14.77 -0.91
CA PHE A 496 15.94 -13.48 -1.37
C PHE A 496 14.94 -12.81 -0.42
N PHE A 497 14.54 -13.49 0.69
CA PHE A 497 13.53 -12.93 1.59
C PHE A 497 13.70 -13.25 3.08
N ALA A 498 14.37 -14.37 3.44
CA ALA A 498 14.41 -14.79 4.83
C ALA A 498 15.28 -13.90 5.71
N ASN A 499 16.40 -13.40 5.16
CA ASN A 499 17.36 -12.54 5.84
C ASN A 499 17.38 -11.12 5.24
N ASP A 500 16.21 -10.60 4.82
CA ASP A 500 16.14 -9.26 4.21
C ASP A 500 16.66 -8.16 5.15
N TYR A 501 16.42 -8.32 6.46
CA TYR A 501 16.73 -7.30 7.48
C TYR A 501 17.88 -7.72 8.39
N ASP A 502 18.70 -8.67 7.95
CA ASP A 502 19.94 -9.11 8.61
C ASP A 502 21.13 -8.86 7.68
N GLU A 503 22.16 -8.18 8.16
CA GLU A 503 23.36 -7.86 7.38
C GLU A 503 24.04 -9.09 6.79
N ASN A 504 23.90 -10.27 7.42
CA ASN A 504 24.43 -11.53 6.91
C ASN A 504 23.69 -12.05 5.65
N GLY A 505 22.52 -11.48 5.34
CA GLY A 505 21.72 -11.84 4.16
C GLY A 505 22.22 -11.26 2.84
N PHE A 506 23.17 -10.31 2.87
CA PHE A 506 23.68 -9.61 1.69
C PHE A 506 25.18 -9.36 1.79
N GLU A 507 25.90 -9.55 0.69
CA GLU A 507 27.32 -9.21 0.59
C GLU A 507 27.64 -8.71 -0.82
N TRP A 508 28.25 -7.52 -0.91
CA TRP A 508 28.82 -7.04 -2.18
C TRP A 508 30.04 -7.87 -2.58
N ILE A 509 30.04 -8.38 -3.82
CA ILE A 509 31.19 -9.02 -4.46
C ILE A 509 31.94 -8.02 -5.36
N ILE A 510 31.18 -7.23 -6.12
CA ILE A 510 31.70 -6.10 -6.92
C ILE A 510 30.82 -4.89 -6.62
N VAL A 511 31.41 -3.87 -6.00
CA VAL A 511 30.68 -2.68 -5.54
C VAL A 511 31.26 -1.37 -6.10
N ASP A 512 32.54 -1.33 -6.47
CA ASP A 512 33.30 -0.10 -6.77
C ASP A 512 33.81 -0.02 -8.21
N ASP A 513 33.39 -0.93 -9.10
CA ASP A 513 33.74 -0.88 -10.54
C ASP A 513 32.81 0.08 -11.31
N ALA A 514 32.93 1.37 -10.99
CA ALA A 514 32.14 2.42 -11.62
C ALA A 514 32.39 2.53 -13.14
N ASN A 515 33.59 2.17 -13.62
CA ASN A 515 33.97 2.33 -15.03
C ASN A 515 33.24 1.34 -15.94
N THR A 516 32.98 0.13 -15.45
CA THR A 516 32.25 -0.90 -16.22
C THR A 516 30.76 -0.88 -15.96
N SER A 517 30.31 -0.25 -14.83
CA SER A 517 28.93 -0.33 -14.35
C SER A 517 28.44 -1.78 -14.17
N VAL A 518 29.36 -2.67 -13.78
CA VAL A 518 29.04 -4.03 -13.36
C VAL A 518 28.93 -4.06 -11.84
N PHE A 519 27.80 -4.61 -11.35
CA PHE A 519 27.57 -4.84 -9.94
C PHE A 519 27.38 -6.32 -9.70
N ALA A 520 27.94 -6.85 -8.61
CA ALA A 520 27.66 -8.21 -8.20
C ALA A 520 27.57 -8.31 -6.68
N TYR A 521 26.64 -9.10 -6.21
CA TYR A 521 26.44 -9.35 -4.78
C TYR A 521 25.88 -10.75 -4.54
N GLU A 522 26.06 -11.23 -3.34
CA GLU A 522 25.43 -12.44 -2.87
C GLU A 522 24.23 -12.18 -1.98
N ARG A 523 23.23 -13.05 -2.14
CA ARG A 523 22.12 -13.19 -1.20
C ARG A 523 22.23 -14.53 -0.50
N ARG A 524 21.97 -14.52 0.82
CA ARG A 524 22.21 -15.69 1.67
C ARG A 524 21.09 -15.93 2.68
N ALA A 525 20.74 -17.20 2.86
CA ALA A 525 19.99 -17.71 4.00
C ALA A 525 20.59 -19.07 4.40
N GLU A 526 20.09 -19.71 5.47
CA GLU A 526 20.69 -20.90 6.08
C GLU A 526 21.12 -21.99 5.08
N ASN A 527 20.26 -22.32 4.09
CA ASN A 527 20.51 -23.37 3.09
C ASN A 527 20.38 -22.85 1.64
N SER A 528 20.55 -21.55 1.43
CA SER A 528 20.32 -20.93 0.13
C SER A 528 21.33 -19.81 -0.08
N ARG A 529 22.13 -19.88 -1.16
CA ARG A 529 23.14 -18.89 -1.51
C ARG A 529 23.08 -18.62 -3.00
N PHE A 530 23.03 -17.34 -3.37
CA PHE A 530 22.92 -16.91 -4.76
C PHE A 530 23.88 -15.79 -5.06
N LEU A 531 24.52 -15.85 -6.24
CA LEU A 531 25.25 -14.73 -6.86
C LEU A 531 24.34 -14.04 -7.86
N VAL A 532 24.23 -12.73 -7.73
CA VAL A 532 23.56 -11.84 -8.69
C VAL A 532 24.61 -11.01 -9.39
N VAL A 533 24.57 -10.99 -10.73
CA VAL A 533 25.48 -10.21 -11.57
C VAL A 533 24.66 -9.33 -12.49
N LEU A 534 24.91 -8.02 -12.44
CA LEU A 534 24.20 -6.99 -13.19
C LEU A 534 25.19 -6.18 -14.02
N ASN A 535 25.18 -6.36 -15.34
CA ASN A 535 25.85 -5.43 -16.25
C ASN A 535 24.85 -4.31 -16.60
N MET A 536 25.04 -3.16 -15.99
CA MET A 536 24.16 -2.00 -16.19
C MET A 536 24.66 -1.05 -17.30
N ALA A 537 25.62 -1.46 -18.13
CA ALA A 537 26.16 -0.67 -19.23
C ALA A 537 25.84 -1.26 -20.60
N ASN A 538 25.88 -0.42 -21.62
CA ASN A 538 25.85 -0.84 -23.03
C ASN A 538 27.24 -1.28 -23.48
N MET A 539 27.79 -2.26 -22.75
CA MET A 539 29.17 -2.74 -23.00
C MET A 539 29.22 -4.26 -22.79
N TYR A 540 29.83 -4.96 -23.74
CA TYR A 540 30.14 -6.38 -23.63
C TYR A 540 31.47 -6.59 -22.91
N HIS A 541 31.49 -7.57 -21.98
CA HIS A 541 32.69 -8.01 -21.27
C HIS A 541 32.98 -9.49 -21.61
N GLY A 542 34.05 -9.76 -22.33
CA GLY A 542 34.40 -11.12 -22.80
C GLY A 542 34.99 -12.04 -21.75
N GLY A 543 35.10 -11.65 -20.50
CA GLY A 543 35.66 -12.48 -19.41
C GLY A 543 35.80 -11.69 -18.12
N TYR A 544 34.65 -11.35 -17.49
CA TYR A 544 34.63 -10.69 -16.19
C TYR A 544 34.95 -11.68 -15.08
N GLU A 545 35.85 -11.36 -14.17
CA GLU A 545 36.41 -12.27 -13.17
C GLU A 545 35.90 -11.98 -11.77
N PHE A 546 35.52 -13.04 -11.05
CA PHE A 546 35.09 -13.02 -9.66
C PHE A 546 35.99 -13.98 -8.86
N ALA A 547 36.61 -13.49 -7.78
CA ALA A 547 37.49 -14.29 -6.95
C ALA A 547 36.71 -15.00 -5.85
N TYR A 548 36.95 -16.31 -5.71
CA TYR A 548 36.40 -17.15 -4.64
C TYR A 548 37.49 -18.02 -4.00
N ASP A 549 37.37 -18.27 -2.70
CA ASP A 549 38.33 -19.10 -1.94
C ASP A 549 37.67 -20.39 -1.41
N GLU A 550 36.73 -20.91 -2.20
CA GLU A 550 35.97 -22.15 -1.91
C GLU A 550 35.84 -23.00 -3.19
N ASP A 551 35.64 -24.33 -3.01
CA ASP A 551 35.24 -25.23 -4.11
C ASP A 551 33.72 -25.07 -4.33
N LEU A 552 33.31 -24.43 -5.43
CA LEU A 552 31.93 -24.04 -5.69
C LEU A 552 31.44 -24.47 -7.07
N ILE A 553 30.13 -24.66 -7.16
CA ILE A 553 29.41 -24.87 -8.41
C ILE A 553 28.38 -23.73 -8.54
N PHE A 554 28.43 -23.02 -9.64
CA PHE A 554 27.47 -21.94 -9.98
C PHE A 554 26.48 -22.46 -11.01
N VAL A 555 25.20 -22.52 -10.64
CA VAL A 555 24.12 -22.97 -11.52
C VAL A 555 23.25 -21.77 -11.87
N GLU A 556 23.28 -21.36 -13.15
CA GLU A 556 22.48 -20.24 -13.62
C GLU A 556 20.98 -20.58 -13.56
N LYS A 557 20.20 -19.78 -12.87
CA LYS A 557 18.75 -19.97 -12.68
C LYS A 557 17.93 -19.08 -13.59
N ILE A 558 18.41 -17.88 -13.87
CA ILE A 558 17.81 -16.96 -14.84
C ILE A 558 18.88 -16.07 -15.44
N ASN A 559 18.70 -15.77 -16.71
CA ASN A 559 19.53 -14.82 -17.45
C ASN A 559 18.66 -14.02 -18.40
N SER A 560 18.71 -12.70 -18.29
CA SER A 560 17.89 -11.77 -19.09
C SER A 560 18.17 -11.85 -20.60
N PHE A 561 19.30 -12.42 -20.99
CA PHE A 561 19.74 -12.62 -22.39
C PHE A 561 19.39 -14.01 -22.95
N ASN A 562 18.67 -14.86 -22.18
CA ASN A 562 18.24 -16.15 -22.67
C ASN A 562 17.17 -15.99 -23.77
N PRO A 563 17.17 -16.83 -24.84
CA PRO A 563 16.17 -16.80 -25.92
C PRO A 563 14.73 -16.93 -25.45
N LYS A 564 14.49 -17.59 -24.31
CA LYS A 564 13.17 -17.65 -23.65
C LYS A 564 12.59 -16.24 -23.39
N TYR A 565 13.44 -15.23 -23.28
CA TYR A 565 13.11 -13.84 -23.00
C TYR A 565 13.54 -12.88 -24.10
N GLY A 566 13.67 -13.40 -25.34
CA GLY A 566 14.06 -12.61 -26.51
C GLY A 566 15.55 -12.29 -26.61
N GLY A 567 16.40 -12.97 -25.85
CA GLY A 567 17.86 -12.84 -25.95
C GLY A 567 18.50 -13.79 -26.95
N ALA A 568 19.84 -13.82 -27.01
CA ALA A 568 20.61 -14.59 -27.98
C ALA A 568 21.45 -15.71 -27.36
N LYS A 569 21.41 -15.94 -26.05
CA LYS A 569 22.27 -16.87 -25.32
C LYS A 569 21.54 -18.18 -25.03
N ASN A 570 21.89 -19.23 -25.73
CA ASN A 570 21.09 -20.46 -25.79
C ASN A 570 21.12 -21.38 -24.57
N ASP A 571 22.16 -21.34 -23.73
CA ASP A 571 22.33 -22.31 -22.64
C ASP A 571 22.46 -21.66 -21.26
N TYR A 572 21.82 -22.26 -20.27
CA TYR A 572 22.10 -21.94 -18.87
C TYR A 572 23.49 -22.47 -18.50
N ARG A 573 24.26 -21.66 -17.78
CA ARG A 573 25.63 -21.97 -17.38
C ARG A 573 25.65 -22.82 -16.12
N GLU A 574 26.43 -23.90 -16.12
CA GLU A 574 26.89 -24.56 -14.93
C GLU A 574 28.43 -24.48 -14.93
N ILE A 575 29.00 -23.84 -13.92
CA ILE A 575 30.44 -23.55 -13.84
C ILE A 575 30.95 -24.06 -12.50
N GLU A 576 31.91 -24.96 -12.56
CA GLU A 576 32.63 -25.46 -11.39
C GLU A 576 33.96 -24.69 -11.27
N ILE A 577 34.27 -24.21 -10.06
CA ILE A 577 35.57 -23.64 -9.72
C ILE A 577 36.13 -24.34 -8.49
N ARG A 578 37.46 -24.41 -8.41
CA ARG A 578 38.18 -24.88 -7.24
C ARG A 578 38.66 -23.71 -6.41
N LYS A 579 38.91 -23.97 -5.15
CA LYS A 579 39.52 -22.98 -4.23
C LYS A 579 40.75 -22.32 -4.85
N GLY A 580 40.71 -20.97 -4.91
CA GLY A 580 41.75 -20.14 -5.51
C GLY A 580 41.64 -19.97 -7.04
N GLU A 581 40.67 -20.60 -7.70
CA GLU A 581 40.31 -20.29 -9.09
C GLU A 581 39.32 -19.11 -9.15
N VAL A 582 39.26 -18.45 -10.32
CA VAL A 582 38.33 -17.34 -10.57
C VAL A 582 37.13 -17.83 -11.37
N LEU A 583 35.94 -17.40 -10.98
CA LEU A 583 34.77 -17.52 -11.83
C LEU A 583 34.88 -16.49 -12.98
N ARG A 584 34.84 -16.96 -14.23
CA ARG A 584 34.85 -16.10 -15.41
C ARG A 584 33.52 -16.12 -16.12
N LEU A 585 32.93 -14.92 -16.33
CA LEU A 585 31.66 -14.77 -17.02
C LEU A 585 31.82 -13.86 -18.23
N GLU A 586 31.24 -14.27 -19.36
CA GLU A 586 30.90 -13.34 -20.43
C GLU A 586 29.61 -12.60 -20.05
N LEU A 587 29.63 -11.26 -20.10
CA LEU A 587 28.50 -10.41 -19.79
C LEU A 587 28.14 -9.56 -21.00
N TRP A 588 26.92 -9.73 -21.50
CA TRP A 588 26.39 -8.94 -22.59
C TRP A 588 25.88 -7.58 -22.11
N GLU A 589 25.61 -6.67 -23.03
CA GLU A 589 25.09 -5.34 -22.75
C GLU A 589 23.74 -5.42 -22.02
N TYR A 590 23.66 -4.78 -20.87
CA TYR A 590 22.46 -4.81 -20.02
C TYR A 590 22.00 -6.25 -19.68
N GLU A 591 22.94 -7.13 -19.39
CA GLU A 591 22.66 -8.50 -18.92
C GLU A 591 22.49 -8.54 -17.40
N ALA A 592 21.44 -9.20 -16.95
CA ALA A 592 21.26 -9.62 -15.56
C ALA A 592 21.27 -11.15 -15.49
N ALA A 593 22.09 -11.71 -14.60
CA ALA A 593 22.19 -13.16 -14.36
C ALA A 593 22.16 -13.49 -12.88
N VAL A 594 21.45 -14.55 -12.52
CA VAL A 594 21.32 -15.03 -11.15
C VAL A 594 21.75 -16.49 -11.10
N PHE A 595 22.71 -16.79 -10.23
CA PHE A 595 23.28 -18.13 -10.05
C PHE A 595 23.01 -18.63 -8.64
N GLU A 596 22.53 -19.87 -8.52
CA GLU A 596 22.59 -20.62 -7.27
C GLU A 596 24.01 -21.10 -7.03
N ILE A 597 24.52 -20.94 -5.81
CA ILE A 597 25.84 -21.38 -5.41
C ILE A 597 25.71 -22.65 -4.57
N LEU A 598 26.31 -23.72 -5.03
CA LEU A 598 26.34 -25.02 -4.36
C LEU A 598 27.76 -25.37 -3.92
N LYS A 599 27.91 -25.99 -2.75
CA LYS A 599 29.19 -26.64 -2.37
C LYS A 599 29.34 -27.93 -3.11
N LYS A 600 30.58 -28.27 -3.49
CA LYS A 600 30.86 -29.47 -4.29
C LYS A 600 30.44 -30.75 -3.60
N ASP A 601 30.49 -30.81 -2.28
CA ASP A 601 30.11 -31.98 -1.49
C ASP A 601 28.58 -32.21 -1.38
N GLU A 602 27.78 -31.20 -1.75
CA GLU A 602 26.30 -31.25 -1.67
C GLU A 602 25.63 -31.84 -2.93
N LYS A 603 26.38 -32.03 -4.02
CA LYS A 603 25.84 -32.56 -5.29
C LYS A 603 25.71 -34.11 -5.30
N THR A 604 26.06 -34.80 -4.21
CA THR A 604 26.10 -36.27 -4.14
C THR A 604 24.91 -36.91 -3.41
N ASN A 605 23.89 -36.11 -3.07
CA ASN A 605 22.68 -36.64 -2.41
C ASN A 605 21.42 -36.45 -3.29
#